data_f4e02dd1af009ac8cebf5d88121327a2
#
_entry.id   f4e02dd1af009ac8cebf5d88121327a2
#
_cell.length_a   1.000
_cell.length_b   1.000
_cell.length_c   1.000
_cell.angle_alpha   90.00
_cell.angle_beta   90.00
_cell.angle_gamma   90.00
#
_symmetry.space_group_name_H-M   'P 1'
#
loop_
_entity.id
_entity.type
_entity.pdbx_description
1 polymer ?
#
loop_
_entity_poly.entity_id
_entity_poly.type
_entity_poly.pdbx_seq_one_letter_code
_entity_poly.pdbx_strand_id
1 'polypeptide(L)'
;MKTPILDENNYSDIMINEVEPFLAERRNEGTFNSFDGRPISYEYYITDNAKASVVISHGFTESAEKFREMSYYFINEGYNVFAVTHRGHGASYKESIDPYTVYVSEFNDYVKDFYTFIKRIVTPNSGSLPLYLYAHSMGG
;
A
#
# COMPACT_ATOMS: atom_id res chain seq x y z
N MET A 1 -21.34 -9.30 2.82
CA MET A 1 -20.80 -10.59 3.25
C MET A 1 -19.49 -10.38 3.94
N LYS A 2 -19.29 -11.02 5.08
CA LYS A 2 -18.08 -10.83 5.88
C LYS A 2 -16.96 -11.75 5.38
N THR A 3 -15.82 -11.18 5.04
CA THR A 3 -14.67 -11.96 4.57
C THR A 3 -14.04 -12.70 5.74
N PRO A 4 -13.93 -14.05 5.68
CA PRO A 4 -13.30 -14.79 6.76
C PRO A 4 -11.80 -14.54 6.80
N ILE A 5 -11.25 -14.48 8.00
CA ILE A 5 -9.79 -14.43 8.22
C ILE A 5 -9.19 -15.77 7.80
N LEU A 6 -8.01 -15.75 7.19
CA LEU A 6 -7.35 -16.97 6.72
C LEU A 6 -6.99 -17.89 7.89
N ASP A 7 -7.18 -19.21 7.66
CA ASP A 7 -6.81 -20.22 8.65
C ASP A 7 -5.29 -20.31 8.78
N GLU A 8 -4.79 -20.19 10.01
CA GLU A 8 -3.36 -20.26 10.30
C GLU A 8 -2.73 -21.60 9.88
N ASN A 9 -3.48 -22.68 9.96
CA ASN A 9 -2.97 -24.02 9.62
C ASN A 9 -2.65 -24.17 8.13
N ASN A 10 -3.37 -23.45 7.27
CA ASN A 10 -3.21 -23.49 5.83
C ASN A 10 -2.78 -22.14 5.24
N TYR A 11 -2.29 -21.24 6.08
CA TYR A 11 -2.03 -19.85 5.71
C TYR A 11 -1.15 -19.72 4.47
N SER A 12 0.01 -20.39 4.46
CA SER A 12 0.94 -20.29 3.34
C SER A 12 0.35 -20.82 2.03
N ASP A 13 -0.37 -21.93 2.09
CA ASP A 13 -1.00 -22.51 0.90
C ASP A 13 -2.10 -21.60 0.36
N ILE A 14 -2.92 -21.02 1.24
CA ILE A 14 -3.98 -20.10 0.84
C ILE A 14 -3.39 -18.82 0.25
N MET A 15 -2.34 -18.26 0.87
CA MET A 15 -1.68 -17.07 0.34
C MET A 15 -1.10 -17.33 -1.06
N ILE A 16 -0.42 -18.45 -1.28
CA ILE A 16 0.22 -18.75 -2.56
C ILE A 16 -0.81 -19.11 -3.63
N ASN A 17 -1.82 -19.90 -3.29
CA ASN A 17 -2.73 -20.50 -4.28
C ASN A 17 -4.01 -19.69 -4.51
N GLU A 18 -4.41 -18.85 -3.58
CA GLU A 18 -5.67 -18.09 -3.66
C GLU A 18 -5.47 -16.59 -3.60
N VAL A 19 -4.79 -16.08 -2.56
CA VAL A 19 -4.67 -14.64 -2.30
C VAL A 19 -3.77 -13.96 -3.32
N GLU A 20 -2.54 -14.43 -3.50
CA GLU A 20 -1.60 -13.82 -4.43
C GLU A 20 -2.10 -13.83 -5.88
N PRO A 21 -2.64 -14.95 -6.41
CA PRO A 21 -3.23 -14.92 -7.75
C PRO A 21 -4.40 -13.96 -7.89
N PHE A 22 -5.29 -13.91 -6.89
CA PHE A 22 -6.43 -12.99 -6.86
C PHE A 22 -5.97 -11.54 -6.94
N LEU A 23 -4.95 -11.18 -6.15
CA LEU A 23 -4.39 -9.82 -6.13
C LEU A 23 -3.63 -9.52 -7.41
N ALA A 24 -2.84 -10.46 -7.91
CA ALA A 24 -2.03 -10.25 -9.12
C ALA A 24 -2.86 -9.88 -10.34
N GLU A 25 -4.04 -10.48 -10.49
CA GLU A 25 -4.97 -10.16 -11.58
C GLU A 25 -5.53 -8.75 -11.50
N ARG A 26 -5.57 -8.16 -10.30
CA ARG A 26 -6.21 -6.87 -10.03
C ARG A 26 -5.24 -5.75 -9.74
N ARG A 27 -3.97 -6.09 -9.51
CA ARG A 27 -2.95 -5.12 -9.06
C ARG A 27 -2.62 -4.13 -10.14
N ASN A 28 -2.69 -2.86 -9.78
CA ASN A 28 -2.07 -1.76 -10.48
C ASN A 28 -0.86 -1.34 -9.66
N GLU A 29 0.30 -1.24 -10.28
CA GLU A 29 1.52 -0.85 -9.58
C GLU A 29 2.34 0.11 -10.42
N GLY A 30 3.18 0.88 -9.77
CA GLY A 30 4.04 1.82 -10.45
C GLY A 30 4.86 2.64 -9.47
N THR A 31 5.43 3.71 -9.99
CA THR A 31 6.14 4.71 -9.22
C THR A 31 5.65 6.10 -9.59
N PHE A 32 5.71 7.01 -8.65
CA PHE A 32 5.53 8.44 -8.94
C PHE A 32 6.76 9.20 -8.47
N ASN A 33 7.05 10.31 -9.13
CA ASN A 33 8.10 11.22 -8.69
C ASN A 33 7.54 12.12 -7.61
N SER A 34 8.12 12.03 -6.41
CA SER A 34 7.65 12.79 -5.25
C SER A 34 8.03 14.28 -5.36
N PHE A 35 7.83 15.02 -4.28
CA PHE A 35 8.06 16.46 -4.23
C PHE A 35 9.49 16.86 -4.64
N ASP A 36 10.46 15.99 -4.42
CA ASP A 36 11.88 16.20 -4.73
C ASP A 36 12.34 15.47 -6.01
N GLY A 37 11.41 14.90 -6.77
CA GLY A 37 11.70 14.15 -7.99
C GLY A 37 12.13 12.70 -7.75
N ARG A 38 12.16 12.22 -6.51
CA ARG A 38 12.59 10.86 -6.18
C ARG A 38 11.44 9.86 -6.39
N PRO A 39 11.72 8.66 -6.94
CA PRO A 39 10.67 7.68 -7.22
C PRO A 39 10.17 6.98 -5.96
N ILE A 40 8.86 6.97 -5.79
CA ILE A 40 8.17 6.29 -4.69
C ILE A 40 7.24 5.24 -5.31
N SER A 41 7.37 4.01 -4.83
CA SER A 41 6.63 2.85 -5.32
C SER A 41 5.26 2.73 -4.65
N TYR A 42 4.28 2.24 -5.40
CA TYR A 42 2.94 2.02 -4.89
C TYR A 42 2.27 0.85 -5.61
N GLU A 43 1.20 0.35 -5.00
CA GLU A 43 0.25 -0.55 -5.65
C GLU A 43 -1.16 -0.18 -5.22
N TYR A 44 -2.14 -0.46 -6.10
CA TYR A 44 -3.53 -0.21 -5.74
C TYR A 44 -4.46 -1.17 -6.47
N TYR A 45 -5.68 -1.28 -5.92
CA TYR A 45 -6.72 -2.18 -6.39
C TYR A 45 -8.05 -1.43 -6.42
N ILE A 46 -8.72 -1.47 -7.58
CA ILE A 46 -10.03 -0.85 -7.73
C ILE A 46 -11.11 -1.93 -7.70
N THR A 47 -12.11 -1.71 -6.88
CA THR A 47 -13.25 -2.61 -6.70
C THR A 47 -14.49 -2.00 -7.34
N ASP A 48 -15.22 -2.80 -8.11
CA ASP A 48 -16.48 -2.37 -8.73
C ASP A 48 -17.48 -1.96 -7.63
N ASN A 49 -18.10 -0.79 -7.83
CA ASN A 49 -19.07 -0.24 -6.89
C ASN A 49 -18.52 -0.10 -5.47
N ALA A 50 -17.25 0.28 -5.35
CA ALA A 50 -16.63 0.44 -4.05
C ALA A 50 -17.36 1.47 -3.19
N LYS A 51 -17.51 1.14 -1.90
CA LYS A 51 -18.18 2.04 -0.94
C LYS A 51 -17.24 3.09 -0.35
N ALA A 52 -15.93 2.84 -0.41
CA ALA A 52 -14.91 3.77 0.08
C ALA A 52 -13.54 3.29 -0.42
N SER A 53 -12.51 4.10 -0.16
CA SER A 53 -11.12 3.74 -0.44
C SER A 53 -10.33 3.70 0.86
N VAL A 54 -9.48 2.67 1.00
CA VAL A 54 -8.57 2.51 2.14
C VAL A 54 -7.15 2.77 1.66
N VAL A 55 -6.45 3.64 2.36
CA VAL A 55 -5.04 3.95 2.11
C VAL A 55 -4.20 3.28 3.18
N ILE A 56 -3.24 2.46 2.78
CA ILE A 56 -2.37 1.72 3.70
C ILE A 56 -1.03 2.44 3.82
N SER A 57 -0.63 2.73 5.06
CA SER A 57 0.66 3.34 5.41
C SER A 57 1.41 2.39 6.34
N HIS A 58 2.47 1.75 5.82
CA HIS A 58 3.21 0.72 6.54
C HIS A 58 4.16 1.30 7.59
N GLY A 59 4.63 0.43 8.50
CA GLY A 59 5.60 0.80 9.53
C GLY A 59 7.06 0.69 9.06
N PHE A 60 7.96 0.95 10.01
CA PHE A 60 9.40 0.89 9.78
C PHE A 60 9.82 -0.52 9.35
N THR A 61 10.69 -0.60 8.35
CA THR A 61 11.20 -1.84 7.74
C THR A 61 10.16 -2.70 7.01
N GLU A 62 8.96 -2.18 6.80
CA GLU A 62 7.90 -2.86 6.06
C GLU A 62 7.84 -2.37 4.60
N SER A 63 6.82 -2.78 3.87
CA SER A 63 6.54 -2.33 2.50
C SER A 63 5.07 -2.63 2.18
N ALA A 64 4.60 -2.14 1.02
CA ALA A 64 3.23 -2.40 0.58
C ALA A 64 2.93 -3.91 0.47
N GLU A 65 3.91 -4.70 0.00
CA GLU A 65 3.75 -6.14 -0.18
C GLU A 65 3.38 -6.86 1.12
N LYS A 66 3.86 -6.39 2.25
CA LYS A 66 3.57 -7.01 3.55
C LYS A 66 2.11 -6.92 3.95
N PHE A 67 1.38 -5.96 3.38
CA PHE A 67 -0.03 -5.73 3.69
C PHE A 67 -0.98 -6.33 2.66
N ARG A 68 -0.53 -7.22 1.78
CA ARG A 68 -1.36 -7.84 0.74
C ARG A 68 -2.49 -8.67 1.30
N GLU A 69 -2.29 -9.36 2.42
CA GLU A 69 -3.37 -10.05 3.12
C GLU A 69 -4.48 -9.07 3.53
N MET A 70 -4.09 -7.93 4.11
CA MET A 70 -5.06 -6.89 4.48
C MET A 70 -5.75 -6.31 3.25
N SER A 71 -5.01 -6.08 2.18
CA SER A 71 -5.60 -5.62 0.91
C SER A 71 -6.66 -6.61 0.41
N TYR A 72 -6.37 -7.90 0.48
CA TYR A 72 -7.32 -8.94 0.12
C TYR A 72 -8.63 -8.84 0.91
N TYR A 73 -8.53 -8.67 2.23
CA TYR A 73 -9.72 -8.52 3.07
C TYR A 73 -10.52 -7.27 2.71
N PHE A 74 -9.86 -6.13 2.55
CA PHE A 74 -10.53 -4.87 2.19
C PHE A 74 -11.21 -4.95 0.83
N ILE A 75 -10.57 -5.55 -0.17
CA ILE A 75 -11.16 -5.73 -1.50
C ILE A 75 -12.43 -6.56 -1.41
N ASN A 76 -12.39 -7.67 -0.69
CA ASN A 76 -13.55 -8.55 -0.53
C ASN A 76 -14.68 -7.92 0.28
N GLU A 77 -14.39 -6.92 1.09
CA GLU A 77 -15.39 -6.13 1.81
C GLU A 77 -15.92 -4.94 1.01
N GLY A 78 -15.49 -4.77 -0.23
CA GLY A 78 -16.02 -3.74 -1.12
C GLY A 78 -15.28 -2.40 -1.08
N TYR A 79 -14.00 -2.39 -0.76
CA TYR A 79 -13.17 -1.19 -0.74
C TYR A 79 -12.18 -1.17 -1.88
N ASN A 80 -11.86 0.03 -2.37
CA ASN A 80 -10.61 0.25 -3.10
C ASN A 80 -9.47 0.23 -2.09
N VAL A 81 -8.28 -0.19 -2.52
CA VAL A 81 -7.10 -0.24 -1.65
C VAL A 81 -5.94 0.44 -2.35
N PHE A 82 -5.26 1.35 -1.65
CA PHE A 82 -4.08 2.05 -2.12
C PHE A 82 -2.96 1.87 -1.10
N ALA A 83 -1.83 1.32 -1.52
CA ALA A 83 -0.70 1.06 -0.63
C ALA A 83 0.56 1.70 -1.19
N VAL A 84 1.15 2.62 -0.43
CA VAL A 84 2.43 3.24 -0.77
C VAL A 84 3.55 2.52 -0.04
N THR A 85 4.72 2.43 -0.68
CA THR A 85 5.95 2.00 0.00
C THR A 85 6.76 3.25 0.28
N HIS A 86 6.97 3.55 1.56
CA HIS A 86 7.66 4.76 2.01
C HIS A 86 9.11 4.80 1.51
N ARG A 87 9.65 6.02 1.34
CA ARG A 87 11.06 6.17 0.96
C ARG A 87 11.97 5.43 1.94
N GLY A 88 13.07 4.93 1.46
CA GLY A 88 13.98 4.11 2.24
C GLY A 88 13.57 2.65 2.34
N HIS A 89 12.41 2.27 1.81
CA HIS A 89 11.85 0.92 1.92
C HIS A 89 11.58 0.31 0.55
N GLY A 90 11.60 -1.02 0.48
CA GLY A 90 11.19 -1.79 -0.69
C GLY A 90 11.77 -1.28 -2.00
N ALA A 91 10.91 -1.06 -2.99
CA ALA A 91 11.29 -0.58 -4.32
C ALA A 91 11.31 0.96 -4.44
N SER A 92 11.00 1.69 -3.35
CA SER A 92 11.05 3.15 -3.35
C SER A 92 12.48 3.65 -3.23
N TYR A 93 12.69 4.94 -3.55
CA TYR A 93 13.98 5.59 -3.44
C TYR A 93 14.61 5.39 -2.07
N LYS A 94 15.92 5.13 -2.06
CA LYS A 94 16.72 4.95 -0.84
C LYS A 94 17.88 5.93 -0.83
N GLU A 95 18.06 6.62 0.28
CA GLU A 95 19.20 7.53 0.48
C GLU A 95 20.46 6.76 0.83
N SER A 96 20.33 5.61 1.49
CA SER A 96 21.47 4.78 1.88
C SER A 96 21.99 3.96 0.70
N ILE A 97 23.31 3.83 0.61
CA ILE A 97 23.98 2.96 -0.36
C ILE A 97 23.72 1.48 -0.01
N ASP A 98 23.63 1.18 1.31
CA ASP A 98 23.32 -0.17 1.79
C ASP A 98 21.82 -0.47 1.60
N PRO A 99 21.46 -1.47 0.76
CA PRO A 99 20.05 -1.77 0.48
C PRO A 99 19.29 -2.28 1.70
N TYR A 100 19.97 -2.69 2.76
CA TYR A 100 19.35 -3.19 3.98
C TYR A 100 19.21 -2.13 5.07
N THR A 101 19.74 -0.93 4.84
CA THR A 101 19.68 0.18 5.81
C THR A 101 18.59 1.15 5.43
N VAL A 102 17.63 1.36 6.34
CA VAL A 102 16.60 2.39 6.19
C VAL A 102 17.15 3.69 6.80
N TYR A 103 17.30 4.70 5.95
CA TYR A 103 17.75 6.02 6.37
C TYR A 103 16.99 7.09 5.59
N VAL A 104 16.50 8.08 6.31
CA VAL A 104 15.83 9.25 5.74
C VAL A 104 16.34 10.49 6.47
N SER A 105 16.84 11.47 5.72
CA SER A 105 17.42 12.70 6.26
C SER A 105 16.43 13.51 7.09
N GLU A 106 15.19 13.59 6.61
CA GLU A 106 14.13 14.39 7.21
C GLU A 106 12.87 13.55 7.35
N PHE A 107 12.38 13.38 8.58
CA PHE A 107 11.13 12.64 8.80
C PHE A 107 9.95 13.25 8.04
N ASN A 108 9.95 14.57 7.91
CA ASN A 108 8.90 15.28 7.18
C ASN A 108 8.83 14.90 5.70
N ASP A 109 9.86 14.31 5.13
CA ASP A 109 9.84 13.81 3.76
C ASP A 109 8.85 12.65 3.60
N TYR A 110 8.67 11.81 4.62
CA TYR A 110 7.61 10.80 4.62
C TYR A 110 6.23 11.44 4.47
N VAL A 111 5.99 12.52 5.19
CA VAL A 111 4.70 13.23 5.17
C VAL A 111 4.46 13.83 3.79
N LYS A 112 5.48 14.43 3.19
CA LYS A 112 5.40 15.01 1.84
C LYS A 112 5.18 13.94 0.77
N ASP A 113 5.84 12.79 0.87
CA ASP A 113 5.63 11.67 -0.02
C ASP A 113 4.20 11.16 0.07
N PHE A 114 3.71 11.00 1.30
CA PHE A 114 2.37 10.51 1.54
C PHE A 114 1.30 11.47 1.01
N TYR A 115 1.47 12.76 1.27
CA TYR A 115 0.59 13.79 0.71
C TYR A 115 0.58 13.76 -0.81
N THR A 116 1.75 13.63 -1.44
CA THR A 116 1.89 13.54 -2.89
C THR A 116 1.20 12.30 -3.45
N PHE A 117 1.35 11.17 -2.75
CA PHE A 117 0.66 9.92 -3.09
C PHE A 117 -0.86 10.09 -3.07
N ILE A 118 -1.39 10.67 -2.00
CA ILE A 118 -2.84 10.92 -1.90
C ILE A 118 -3.31 11.80 -3.06
N LYS A 119 -2.60 12.89 -3.32
CA LYS A 119 -3.00 13.88 -4.33
C LYS A 119 -2.90 13.34 -5.77
N ARG A 120 -1.84 12.60 -6.08
CA ARG A 120 -1.56 12.19 -7.46
C ARG A 120 -2.13 10.82 -7.83
N ILE A 121 -2.23 9.90 -6.88
CA ILE A 121 -2.62 8.52 -7.14
C ILE A 121 -3.99 8.20 -6.53
N VAL A 122 -4.18 8.47 -5.25
CA VAL A 122 -5.39 8.05 -4.54
C VAL A 122 -6.61 8.84 -5.01
N THR A 123 -6.56 10.15 -4.92
CA THR A 123 -7.71 11.02 -5.24
C THR A 123 -8.18 10.87 -6.68
N PRO A 124 -7.30 10.87 -7.70
CA PRO A 124 -7.76 10.69 -9.09
C PRO A 124 -8.44 9.35 -9.34
N ASN A 125 -8.07 8.31 -8.61
CA ASN A 125 -8.64 6.97 -8.79
C ASN A 125 -9.82 6.67 -7.85
N SER A 126 -10.02 7.47 -6.82
CA SER A 126 -11.10 7.29 -5.84
C SER A 126 -12.32 8.18 -6.10
N GLY A 127 -12.14 9.27 -6.83
CA GLY A 127 -13.19 10.24 -7.07
C GLY A 127 -13.70 10.85 -5.76
N SER A 128 -15.03 10.84 -5.56
CA SER A 128 -15.69 11.42 -4.39
C SER A 128 -15.89 10.44 -3.24
N LEU A 129 -15.36 9.22 -3.34
CA LEU A 129 -15.52 8.22 -2.29
C LEU A 129 -14.81 8.66 -0.99
N PRO A 130 -15.36 8.27 0.18
CA PRO A 130 -14.67 8.49 1.45
C PRO A 130 -13.30 7.81 1.47
N LEU A 131 -12.32 8.46 2.10
CA LEU A 131 -10.98 7.91 2.27
C LEU A 131 -10.76 7.53 3.73
N TYR A 132 -10.28 6.32 3.96
CA TYR A 132 -9.89 5.82 5.27
C TYR A 132 -8.40 5.47 5.28
N LEU A 133 -7.74 5.74 6.38
CA LEU A 133 -6.34 5.41 6.57
C LEU A 133 -6.21 4.17 7.45
N TYR A 134 -5.50 3.16 6.95
CA TYR A 134 -5.03 2.03 7.73
C TYR A 134 -3.52 2.17 7.90
N ALA A 135 -3.10 2.57 9.09
CA ALA A 135 -1.71 2.88 9.37
C ALA A 135 -1.16 1.98 10.47
N HIS A 136 0.11 1.60 10.36
CA HIS A 136 0.79 0.76 11.33
C HIS A 136 2.07 1.43 11.81
N SER A 137 2.23 1.58 13.13
CA SER A 137 3.46 2.07 13.77
C SER A 137 3.92 3.43 13.22
N MET A 138 5.12 3.49 12.60
CA MET A 138 5.68 4.71 12.00
C MET A 138 4.77 5.33 10.94
N GLY A 139 3.98 4.52 10.24
CA GLY A 139 3.07 4.99 9.19
C GLY A 139 1.89 5.82 9.70
N GLY A 140 1.67 5.82 11.00
CA GLY A 140 0.58 6.56 11.61
C GLY A 140 0.80 8.04 11.81
#